data_42868c58929f053bf67a7e98aaa89cab
#
_entry.id   42868c58929f053bf67a7e98aaa89cab
#
_cell.length_a   1.000
_cell.length_b   1.000
_cell.length_c   1.000
_cell.angle_alpha   90.00
_cell.angle_beta   90.00
_cell.angle_gamma   90.00
#
_symmetry.space_group_name_H-M   'P 1'
#
loop_
_entity.id
_entity.type
_entity.pdbx_description
1 polymer ?
#
loop_
_entity_poly.entity_id
_entity_poly.type
_entity_poly.pdbx_seq_one_letter_code
_entity_poly.pdbx_strand_id
1 'polypeptide(L)'
;MSRWQRQQGCWCLWPASAQGLIEFIGGSYLATNPQISYRRLLEGLAARQLAVHAWSYVPGFDHQLQAREGWQALRACRSVLNQRLKKDLVPVRVGHSLGCKLHLLAPDGGRNSLAMAALSFNNFTAERSIPLLGTIAPSLGVVTEFSPGPEETLRLIERYYLQPHNLVIRFGADQLDQSQDLMQALSKRSGDQSQFVAMNGDHLTPASAGLRQGLLGDWADDPARARVIGSLIESIGNLGLGLERQ
;
A
#
# COMPACT_ATOMS: atom_id res chain seq x y z
N MET A 1 7.23 -19.26 14.42
CA MET A 1 6.96 -18.34 13.30
C MET A 1 5.46 -18.10 13.22
N SER A 2 5.02 -16.87 13.03
CA SER A 2 3.62 -16.56 12.78
C SER A 2 3.16 -17.19 11.46
N ARG A 3 1.93 -17.71 11.44
CA ARG A 3 1.34 -18.34 10.26
C ARG A 3 0.30 -17.42 9.66
N TRP A 4 0.23 -17.34 8.33
CA TRP A 4 -0.81 -16.63 7.62
C TRP A 4 -2.20 -17.18 8.01
N GLN A 5 -3.10 -16.26 8.34
CA GLN A 5 -4.49 -16.56 8.65
C GLN A 5 -5.41 -15.56 7.97
N ARG A 6 -6.64 -15.93 7.69
CA ARG A 6 -7.62 -15.06 7.05
C ARG A 6 -8.59 -14.50 8.08
N GLN A 7 -8.77 -13.16 8.09
CA GLN A 7 -9.68 -12.45 8.97
C GLN A 7 -10.31 -11.27 8.23
N GLN A 8 -11.63 -11.11 8.25
CA GLN A 8 -12.35 -9.92 7.75
C GLN A 8 -11.92 -9.47 6.33
N GLY A 9 -11.68 -10.41 5.42
CA GLY A 9 -11.22 -10.09 4.07
C GLY A 9 -9.72 -9.81 3.93
N CYS A 10 -8.95 -9.83 5.02
CA CYS A 10 -7.51 -9.63 5.03
C CYS A 10 -6.74 -10.94 5.25
N TRP A 11 -5.52 -10.99 4.72
CA TRP A 11 -4.50 -11.93 5.13
C TRP A 11 -3.69 -11.32 6.27
N CYS A 12 -3.57 -12.05 7.38
CA CYS A 12 -2.97 -11.55 8.61
C CYS A 12 -1.78 -12.39 9.04
N LEU A 13 -0.70 -11.71 9.49
CA LEU A 13 0.42 -12.31 10.23
C LEU A 13 0.48 -11.63 11.60
N TRP A 14 0.32 -12.39 12.67
CA TRP A 14 0.33 -11.87 14.03
C TRP A 14 1.46 -12.50 14.86
N PRO A 15 2.61 -11.83 15.01
CA PRO A 15 3.64 -12.21 15.96
C PRO A 15 3.06 -12.27 17.38
N ALA A 16 3.55 -13.20 18.20
CA ALA A 16 3.05 -13.38 19.56
C ALA A 16 3.22 -12.13 20.44
N SER A 17 4.27 -11.35 20.19
CA SER A 17 4.62 -10.11 20.89
C SER A 17 4.62 -8.92 19.94
N ALA A 18 3.53 -8.71 19.19
CA ALA A 18 3.44 -7.61 18.25
C ALA A 18 3.63 -6.25 18.96
N GLN A 19 4.60 -5.46 18.48
CA GLN A 19 4.94 -4.14 19.00
C GLN A 19 4.28 -3.00 18.21
N GLY A 20 3.94 -3.25 16.92
CA GLY A 20 3.28 -2.34 16.04
C GLY A 20 2.40 -3.07 15.03
N LEU A 21 1.73 -2.31 14.16
CA LEU A 21 0.80 -2.82 13.17
C LEU A 21 1.04 -2.19 11.82
N ILE A 22 1.05 -3.01 10.78
CA ILE A 22 1.06 -2.62 9.36
C ILE A 22 -0.30 -2.94 8.75
N GLU A 23 -0.93 -1.94 8.15
CA GLU A 23 -2.10 -2.09 7.31
C GLU A 23 -1.69 -1.91 5.84
N PHE A 24 -1.67 -3.01 5.08
CA PHE A 24 -1.15 -3.07 3.73
C PHE A 24 -2.25 -3.18 2.67
N ILE A 25 -2.15 -2.35 1.62
CA ILE A 25 -2.95 -2.47 0.39
C ILE A 25 -1.99 -2.56 -0.80
N GLY A 26 -2.05 -3.67 -1.53
CA GLY A 26 -1.23 -3.90 -2.73
C GLY A 26 -1.76 -3.20 -3.98
N GLY A 27 -0.96 -3.24 -5.05
CA GLY A 27 -1.34 -2.75 -6.38
C GLY A 27 -2.29 -3.69 -7.09
N SER A 28 -3.20 -3.15 -7.86
CA SER A 28 -4.18 -3.79 -8.75
C SER A 28 -4.28 -5.33 -8.65
N TYR A 29 -3.82 -6.05 -9.67
CA TYR A 29 -3.96 -7.52 -9.76
C TYR A 29 -3.18 -8.29 -8.70
N LEU A 30 -2.08 -7.71 -8.16
CA LEU A 30 -1.26 -8.34 -7.13
C LEU A 30 -1.96 -8.38 -5.77
N ALA A 31 -2.92 -7.50 -5.54
CA ALA A 31 -3.66 -7.39 -4.28
C ALA A 31 -4.68 -8.51 -4.07
N THR A 32 -5.00 -9.30 -5.09
CA THR A 32 -5.89 -10.46 -4.94
C THR A 32 -5.33 -11.50 -3.98
N ASN A 33 -4.01 -11.71 -4.00
CA ASN A 33 -3.30 -12.63 -3.13
C ASN A 33 -2.04 -11.97 -2.53
N PRO A 34 -2.20 -10.94 -1.67
CA PRO A 34 -1.08 -10.15 -1.18
C PRO A 34 -0.07 -10.97 -0.36
N GLN A 35 -0.51 -12.02 0.33
CA GLN A 35 0.35 -12.93 1.09
C GLN A 35 1.30 -13.74 0.20
N ILE A 36 1.01 -13.84 -1.10
CA ILE A 36 1.87 -14.45 -2.10
C ILE A 36 2.69 -13.36 -2.79
N SER A 37 2.02 -12.37 -3.36
CA SER A 37 2.64 -11.36 -4.21
C SER A 37 3.64 -10.45 -3.47
N TYR A 38 3.43 -10.20 -2.18
CA TYR A 38 4.29 -9.34 -1.35
C TYR A 38 4.93 -10.11 -0.19
N ARG A 39 5.05 -11.42 -0.31
CA ARG A 39 5.45 -12.31 0.76
C ARG A 39 6.72 -11.87 1.47
N ARG A 40 7.80 -11.59 0.71
CA ARG A 40 9.10 -11.21 1.30
C ARG A 40 9.02 -9.93 2.12
N LEU A 41 8.33 -8.91 1.61
CA LEU A 41 8.12 -7.65 2.31
C LEU A 41 7.30 -7.87 3.59
N LEU A 42 6.16 -8.52 3.48
CA LEU A 42 5.21 -8.66 4.59
C LEU A 42 5.71 -9.61 5.69
N GLU A 43 6.35 -10.73 5.31
CA GLU A 43 6.98 -11.64 6.29
C GLU A 43 8.21 -10.99 6.93
N GLY A 44 8.97 -10.17 6.20
CA GLY A 44 10.07 -9.39 6.75
C GLY A 44 9.63 -8.37 7.80
N LEU A 45 8.52 -7.67 7.56
CA LEU A 45 7.91 -6.77 8.55
C LEU A 45 7.41 -7.54 9.78
N ALA A 46 6.79 -8.70 9.58
CA ALA A 46 6.35 -9.55 10.69
C ALA A 46 7.52 -10.10 11.52
N ALA A 47 8.68 -10.38 10.90
CA ALA A 47 9.89 -10.78 11.60
C ALA A 47 10.43 -9.67 12.53
N ARG A 48 10.11 -8.41 12.28
CA ARG A 48 10.39 -7.26 13.15
C ARG A 48 9.34 -7.04 14.24
N GLN A 49 8.56 -8.05 14.58
CA GLN A 49 7.48 -7.99 15.57
C GLN A 49 6.36 -6.99 15.21
N LEU A 50 6.12 -6.74 13.92
CA LEU A 50 5.00 -5.96 13.46
C LEU A 50 3.87 -6.91 13.03
N ALA A 51 2.67 -6.74 13.58
CA ALA A 51 1.50 -7.40 13.05
C ALA A 51 1.21 -6.87 11.63
N VAL A 52 0.79 -7.74 10.73
CA VAL A 52 0.49 -7.37 9.35
C VAL A 52 -0.95 -7.73 9.02
N HIS A 53 -1.70 -6.77 8.51
CA HIS A 53 -2.99 -6.96 7.85
C HIS A 53 -2.86 -6.55 6.39
N ALA A 54 -3.03 -7.48 5.47
CA ALA A 54 -2.95 -7.25 4.03
C ALA A 54 -4.32 -7.48 3.41
N TRP A 55 -4.97 -6.41 2.95
CA TRP A 55 -6.29 -6.49 2.35
C TRP A 55 -6.24 -7.18 0.99
N SER A 56 -7.16 -8.14 0.77
CA SER A 56 -7.30 -8.89 -0.48
C SER A 56 -8.53 -8.38 -1.23
N TYR A 57 -8.33 -7.85 -2.45
CA TYR A 57 -9.42 -7.30 -3.26
C TYR A 57 -9.17 -7.51 -4.76
N VAL A 58 -10.24 -7.37 -5.53
CA VAL A 58 -10.20 -7.28 -6.99
C VAL A 58 -10.39 -5.81 -7.38
N PRO A 59 -9.50 -5.24 -8.20
CA PRO A 59 -9.61 -3.82 -8.58
C PRO A 59 -10.87 -3.57 -9.40
N GLY A 60 -11.53 -2.45 -9.13
CA GLY A 60 -12.70 -1.96 -9.83
C GLY A 60 -12.50 -0.52 -10.31
N PHE A 61 -13.56 0.09 -10.86
CA PHE A 61 -13.51 1.47 -11.36
C PHE A 61 -13.83 2.51 -10.28
N ASP A 62 -14.58 2.14 -9.25
CA ASP A 62 -14.91 3.04 -8.13
C ASP A 62 -13.86 2.90 -7.02
N HIS A 63 -12.80 3.70 -7.12
CA HIS A 63 -11.73 3.73 -6.13
C HIS A 63 -12.17 4.36 -4.80
N GLN A 64 -13.20 5.20 -4.79
CA GLN A 64 -13.73 5.77 -3.55
C GLN A 64 -14.47 4.70 -2.74
N LEU A 65 -15.26 3.86 -3.40
CA LEU A 65 -15.91 2.71 -2.77
C LEU A 65 -14.87 1.72 -2.27
N GLN A 66 -13.87 1.37 -3.10
CA GLN A 66 -12.81 0.45 -2.72
C GLN A 66 -11.96 0.95 -1.55
N ALA A 67 -11.66 2.26 -1.49
CA ALA A 67 -10.97 2.86 -0.36
C ALA A 67 -11.77 2.70 0.96
N ARG A 68 -13.11 2.85 0.88
CA ARG A 68 -14.01 2.62 2.03
C ARG A 68 -14.03 1.16 2.45
N GLU A 69 -14.14 0.22 1.50
CA GLU A 69 -14.16 -1.22 1.76
C GLU A 69 -12.84 -1.68 2.41
N GLY A 70 -11.69 -1.27 1.84
CA GLY A 70 -10.38 -1.59 2.38
C GLY A 70 -10.19 -1.03 3.80
N TRP A 71 -10.58 0.22 4.02
CA TRP A 71 -10.54 0.85 5.35
C TRP A 71 -11.41 0.09 6.37
N GLN A 72 -12.63 -0.32 5.99
CA GLN A 72 -13.54 -1.09 6.87
C GLN A 72 -12.95 -2.46 7.21
N ALA A 73 -12.43 -3.20 6.21
CA ALA A 73 -11.83 -4.52 6.40
C ALA A 73 -10.61 -4.46 7.33
N LEU A 74 -9.68 -3.52 7.08
CA LEU A 74 -8.49 -3.32 7.90
C LEU A 74 -8.84 -2.92 9.33
N ARG A 75 -9.80 -2.01 9.51
CA ARG A 75 -10.30 -1.62 10.83
C ARG A 75 -10.92 -2.80 11.59
N ALA A 76 -11.70 -3.64 10.92
CA ALA A 76 -12.28 -4.84 11.54
C ALA A 76 -11.21 -5.83 11.98
N CYS A 77 -10.17 -6.07 11.15
CA CYS A 77 -9.02 -6.89 11.52
C CYS A 77 -8.27 -6.34 12.74
N ARG A 78 -8.05 -5.02 12.76
CA ARG A 78 -7.39 -4.34 13.89
C ARG A 78 -8.18 -4.50 15.19
N SER A 79 -9.50 -4.39 15.15
CA SER A 79 -10.34 -4.61 16.33
C SER A 79 -10.16 -6.01 16.91
N VAL A 80 -10.12 -7.05 16.08
CA VAL A 80 -9.87 -8.43 16.51
C VAL A 80 -8.47 -8.58 17.14
N LEU A 81 -7.45 -7.99 16.49
CA LEU A 81 -6.07 -8.05 17.00
C LEU A 81 -5.95 -7.34 18.36
N ASN A 82 -6.51 -6.12 18.48
CA ASN A 82 -6.45 -5.32 19.70
C ASN A 82 -7.13 -6.04 20.89
N GLN A 83 -8.29 -6.67 20.65
CA GLN A 83 -8.95 -7.50 21.66
C GLN A 83 -8.08 -8.67 22.09
N ARG A 84 -7.41 -9.35 21.14
CA ARG A 84 -6.50 -10.47 21.43
C ARG A 84 -5.28 -10.03 22.26
N LEU A 85 -4.69 -8.89 21.90
CA LEU A 85 -3.50 -8.37 22.57
C LEU A 85 -3.81 -7.60 23.87
N LYS A 86 -5.07 -7.23 24.08
CA LYS A 86 -5.50 -6.29 25.14
C LYS A 86 -4.73 -4.97 25.07
N LYS A 87 -4.45 -4.50 23.86
CA LYS A 87 -3.64 -3.31 23.57
C LYS A 87 -4.14 -2.67 22.26
N ASP A 88 -4.30 -1.35 22.26
CA ASP A 88 -4.65 -0.61 21.06
C ASP A 88 -3.39 -0.28 20.25
N LEU A 89 -3.26 -0.93 19.09
CA LEU A 89 -2.21 -0.66 18.12
C LEU A 89 -2.71 0.32 17.07
N VAL A 90 -2.02 1.44 16.93
CA VAL A 90 -2.24 2.39 15.84
C VAL A 90 -1.37 1.95 14.64
N PRO A 91 -1.91 1.80 13.44
CA PRO A 91 -1.18 1.24 12.32
C PRO A 91 -0.27 2.26 11.63
N VAL A 92 0.78 1.78 10.99
CA VAL A 92 1.36 2.41 9.80
C VAL A 92 0.63 1.84 8.59
N ARG A 93 0.12 2.72 7.72
CA ARG A 93 -0.46 2.34 6.44
C ARG A 93 0.62 2.19 5.40
N VAL A 94 0.58 1.11 4.64
CA VAL A 94 1.53 0.85 3.56
C VAL A 94 0.75 0.56 2.28
N GLY A 95 0.93 1.40 1.28
CA GLY A 95 0.33 1.22 -0.04
C GLY A 95 1.38 0.94 -1.10
N HIS A 96 1.03 0.13 -2.11
CA HIS A 96 1.80 0.00 -3.33
C HIS A 96 0.91 0.32 -4.53
N SER A 97 1.40 1.17 -5.45
CA SER A 97 0.69 1.50 -6.69
C SER A 97 -0.73 2.02 -6.40
N LEU A 98 -1.78 1.40 -6.94
CA LEU A 98 -3.18 1.70 -6.62
C LEU A 98 -3.47 1.66 -5.10
N GLY A 99 -2.83 0.77 -4.35
CA GLY A 99 -3.01 0.68 -2.90
C GLY A 99 -2.65 1.97 -2.16
N CYS A 100 -1.71 2.77 -2.68
CA CYS A 100 -1.42 4.11 -2.15
C CYS A 100 -2.65 5.02 -2.28
N LYS A 101 -3.25 5.07 -3.47
CA LYS A 101 -4.46 5.86 -3.74
C LYS A 101 -5.60 5.47 -2.81
N LEU A 102 -5.83 4.17 -2.60
CA LEU A 102 -6.91 3.68 -1.73
C LEU A 102 -6.70 4.08 -0.27
N HIS A 103 -5.47 4.05 0.25
CA HIS A 103 -5.17 4.56 1.59
C HIS A 103 -5.36 6.07 1.71
N LEU A 104 -4.96 6.84 0.71
CA LEU A 104 -5.08 8.31 0.68
C LEU A 104 -6.54 8.76 0.59
N LEU A 105 -7.41 7.97 -0.05
CA LEU A 105 -8.87 8.20 -0.15
C LEU A 105 -9.67 7.59 1.01
N ALA A 106 -9.02 6.99 2.00
CA ALA A 106 -9.71 6.38 3.13
C ALA A 106 -10.60 7.40 3.87
N PRO A 107 -11.81 7.00 4.32
CA PRO A 107 -12.82 7.92 4.90
C PRO A 107 -12.35 8.71 6.12
N ASP A 108 -11.37 8.21 6.86
CA ASP A 108 -10.80 8.90 8.02
C ASP A 108 -9.71 9.93 7.67
N GLY A 109 -9.39 10.10 6.38
CA GLY A 109 -8.35 11.03 5.94
C GLY A 109 -6.97 10.75 6.55
N GLY A 110 -6.67 9.50 6.88
CA GLY A 110 -5.38 9.10 7.47
C GLY A 110 -5.21 9.38 8.97
N ARG A 111 -6.21 9.99 9.65
CA ARG A 111 -6.10 10.38 11.08
C ARG A 111 -5.79 9.23 12.03
N ASN A 112 -6.28 8.03 11.72
CA ASN A 112 -6.12 6.88 12.61
C ASN A 112 -4.92 6.00 12.22
N SER A 113 -3.83 6.64 11.79
CA SER A 113 -2.56 5.98 11.50
C SER A 113 -1.38 6.77 12.08
N LEU A 114 -0.29 6.08 12.38
CA LEU A 114 0.97 6.70 12.83
C LEU A 114 1.67 7.43 11.70
N ALA A 115 1.67 6.81 10.53
CA ALA A 115 2.29 7.30 9.31
C ALA A 115 1.71 6.55 8.10
N MET A 116 2.09 6.99 6.90
CA MET A 116 1.85 6.25 5.67
C MET A 116 3.15 6.08 4.88
N ALA A 117 3.40 4.86 4.38
CA ALA A 117 4.42 4.60 3.37
C ALA A 117 3.74 4.36 2.02
N ALA A 118 4.01 5.22 1.05
CA ALA A 118 3.50 5.13 -0.32
C ALA A 118 4.62 4.65 -1.24
N LEU A 119 4.48 3.45 -1.79
CA LEU A 119 5.46 2.80 -2.65
C LEU A 119 4.99 2.89 -4.10
N SER A 120 5.71 3.56 -4.99
CA SER A 120 5.34 3.72 -6.40
C SER A 120 3.89 4.20 -6.58
N PHE A 121 3.56 5.35 -6.04
CA PHE A 121 2.20 5.90 -6.18
C PHE A 121 1.78 5.96 -7.64
N ASN A 122 0.60 5.43 -7.94
CA ASN A 122 0.03 5.40 -9.28
C ASN A 122 -1.40 5.95 -9.25
N ASN A 123 -1.70 6.85 -10.19
CA ASN A 123 -2.98 7.54 -10.30
C ASN A 123 -3.33 7.84 -11.76
N PHE A 124 -3.09 6.89 -12.67
CA PHE A 124 -3.44 7.03 -14.07
C PHE A 124 -4.95 6.92 -14.32
N THR A 125 -5.37 7.37 -15.52
CA THR A 125 -6.71 7.11 -16.06
C THR A 125 -6.92 5.61 -16.30
N ALA A 126 -8.16 5.17 -16.38
CA ALA A 126 -8.49 3.77 -16.66
C ALA A 126 -7.95 3.33 -18.03
N GLU A 127 -8.05 4.19 -19.04
CA GLU A 127 -7.53 3.93 -20.38
C GLU A 127 -6.04 3.60 -20.39
N ARG A 128 -5.24 4.34 -19.59
CA ARG A 128 -3.79 4.12 -19.48
C ARG A 128 -3.43 2.92 -18.59
N SER A 129 -4.30 2.56 -17.65
CA SER A 129 -4.06 1.50 -16.66
C SER A 129 -4.47 0.12 -17.15
N ILE A 130 -5.46 0.03 -18.05
CA ILE A 130 -6.04 -1.22 -18.52
C ILE A 130 -5.75 -1.37 -20.01
N PRO A 131 -4.90 -2.33 -20.43
CA PRO A 131 -4.63 -2.58 -21.83
C PRO A 131 -5.93 -2.85 -22.61
N LEU A 132 -6.04 -2.29 -23.82
CA LEU A 132 -7.18 -2.42 -24.73
C LEU A 132 -8.50 -1.74 -24.29
N LEU A 133 -8.56 -1.12 -23.11
CA LEU A 133 -9.79 -0.46 -22.67
C LEU A 133 -10.22 0.64 -23.66
N GLY A 134 -9.30 1.48 -24.10
CA GLY A 134 -9.57 2.55 -25.09
C GLY A 134 -10.09 2.04 -26.43
N THR A 135 -9.83 0.78 -26.77
CA THR A 135 -10.28 0.15 -28.02
C THR A 135 -11.66 -0.50 -27.88
N ILE A 136 -11.94 -1.10 -26.74
CA ILE A 136 -13.13 -1.94 -26.52
C ILE A 136 -14.29 -1.15 -25.88
N ALA A 137 -13.97 -0.24 -24.97
CA ALA A 137 -14.97 0.47 -24.18
C ALA A 137 -15.96 1.34 -24.98
N PRO A 138 -15.55 2.07 -26.04
CA PRO A 138 -16.49 2.84 -26.83
C PRO A 138 -17.58 2.00 -27.49
N SER A 139 -17.28 0.73 -27.80
CA SER A 139 -18.23 -0.21 -28.42
C SER A 139 -19.20 -0.84 -27.44
N LEU A 140 -18.93 -0.77 -26.13
CA LEU A 140 -19.75 -1.40 -25.08
C LEU A 140 -20.61 -0.41 -24.29
N GLY A 141 -20.44 0.92 -24.47
CA GLY A 141 -21.19 1.95 -23.72
C GLY A 141 -20.93 1.93 -22.21
N VAL A 142 -19.78 1.39 -21.78
CA VAL A 142 -19.42 1.21 -20.37
C VAL A 142 -18.66 2.42 -19.85
N VAL A 143 -18.88 2.79 -18.57
CA VAL A 143 -18.06 3.78 -17.86
C VAL A 143 -16.61 3.30 -17.83
N THR A 144 -15.72 4.07 -18.46
CA THR A 144 -14.32 3.72 -18.67
C THR A 144 -13.37 4.58 -17.85
N GLU A 145 -13.88 5.36 -16.92
CA GLU A 145 -13.10 6.25 -16.08
C GLU A 145 -13.10 5.78 -14.63
N PHE A 146 -11.95 5.95 -13.97
CA PHE A 146 -11.86 5.73 -12.53
C PHE A 146 -12.55 6.87 -11.77
N SER A 147 -13.27 6.54 -10.71
CA SER A 147 -13.88 7.50 -9.79
C SER A 147 -13.21 7.39 -8.42
N PRO A 148 -12.56 8.46 -7.91
CA PRO A 148 -12.25 9.72 -8.59
C PRO A 148 -11.16 9.57 -9.66
N GLY A 149 -11.20 10.43 -10.67
CA GLY A 149 -10.16 10.56 -11.69
C GLY A 149 -8.84 11.11 -11.12
N PRO A 150 -7.77 11.17 -11.94
CA PRO A 150 -6.43 11.55 -11.44
C PRO A 150 -6.37 12.92 -10.77
N GLU A 151 -6.87 13.97 -11.42
CA GLU A 151 -6.85 15.34 -10.89
C GLU A 151 -7.74 15.49 -9.65
N GLU A 152 -8.92 14.88 -9.68
CA GLU A 152 -9.84 14.90 -8.55
C GLU A 152 -9.23 14.19 -7.34
N THR A 153 -8.53 13.08 -7.55
CA THR A 153 -7.79 12.37 -6.50
C THR A 153 -6.81 13.30 -5.79
N LEU A 154 -5.98 14.03 -6.54
CA LEU A 154 -5.01 14.95 -5.95
C LEU A 154 -5.69 16.10 -5.19
N ARG A 155 -6.79 16.65 -5.73
CA ARG A 155 -7.61 17.67 -5.03
C ARG A 155 -8.22 17.15 -3.73
N LEU A 156 -8.69 15.89 -3.72
CA LEU A 156 -9.22 15.26 -2.50
C LEU A 156 -8.13 15.05 -1.46
N ILE A 157 -6.92 14.65 -1.88
CA ILE A 157 -5.75 14.52 -0.99
C ILE A 157 -5.40 15.87 -0.39
N GLU A 158 -5.26 16.93 -1.19
CA GLU A 158 -4.95 18.28 -0.72
C GLU A 158 -5.96 18.76 0.32
N ARG A 159 -7.23 18.46 0.14
CA ARG A 159 -8.33 19.00 0.96
C ARG A 159 -8.68 18.17 2.19
N TYR A 160 -8.60 16.83 2.12
CA TYR A 160 -9.19 15.95 3.13
C TYR A 160 -8.22 14.99 3.78
N TYR A 161 -7.04 14.76 3.19
CA TYR A 161 -6.05 13.89 3.79
C TYR A 161 -5.25 14.65 4.86
N LEU A 162 -5.16 14.10 6.08
CA LEU A 162 -4.69 14.83 7.27
C LEU A 162 -3.45 14.20 7.94
N GLN A 163 -2.99 13.02 7.48
CA GLN A 163 -1.78 12.41 8.02
C GLN A 163 -0.56 13.25 7.66
N PRO A 164 0.19 13.80 8.64
CA PRO A 164 1.36 14.64 8.34
C PRO A 164 2.58 13.83 7.92
N HIS A 165 2.77 12.64 8.51
CA HIS A 165 3.98 11.84 8.30
C HIS A 165 3.78 10.84 7.16
N ASN A 166 4.35 11.14 5.99
CA ASN A 166 4.29 10.26 4.83
C ASN A 166 5.70 9.97 4.33
N LEU A 167 6.02 8.69 4.13
CA LEU A 167 7.22 8.24 3.46
C LEU A 167 6.85 7.85 2.02
N VAL A 168 7.19 8.71 1.07
CA VAL A 168 6.90 8.49 -0.35
C VAL A 168 8.13 7.91 -1.03
N ILE A 169 8.03 6.69 -1.53
CA ILE A 169 9.15 5.96 -2.12
C ILE A 169 8.92 5.77 -3.61
N ARG A 170 9.89 6.25 -4.41
CA ARG A 170 9.99 6.04 -5.85
C ARG A 170 11.10 5.05 -6.17
N PHE A 171 10.89 4.18 -7.17
CA PHE A 171 11.96 3.34 -7.73
C PHE A 171 12.49 3.92 -9.03
N GLY A 172 13.83 3.94 -9.19
CA GLY A 172 14.50 4.67 -10.26
C GLY A 172 14.15 4.24 -11.68
N ALA A 173 13.84 2.94 -11.90
CA ALA A 173 13.43 2.41 -13.20
C ALA A 173 11.90 2.31 -13.36
N ASP A 174 11.10 2.83 -12.41
CA ASP A 174 9.65 2.81 -12.48
C ASP A 174 9.12 3.91 -13.41
N GLN A 175 8.57 3.52 -14.54
CA GLN A 175 7.95 4.43 -15.51
C GLN A 175 6.45 4.72 -15.22
N LEU A 176 5.86 4.02 -14.25
CA LEU A 176 4.48 4.20 -13.84
C LEU A 176 4.32 5.08 -12.59
N ASP A 177 5.45 5.50 -12.02
CA ASP A 177 5.47 6.26 -10.78
C ASP A 177 5.02 7.71 -10.95
N GLN A 178 4.09 8.14 -10.10
CA GLN A 178 3.59 9.51 -9.99
C GLN A 178 3.82 10.07 -8.58
N SER A 179 4.83 9.58 -7.87
CA SER A 179 5.15 10.01 -6.49
C SER A 179 5.48 11.50 -6.39
N GLN A 180 5.97 12.13 -7.47
CA GLN A 180 6.21 13.57 -7.49
C GLN A 180 4.92 14.37 -7.43
N ASP A 181 3.89 13.96 -8.18
CA ASP A 181 2.57 14.61 -8.14
C ASP A 181 1.94 14.46 -6.75
N LEU A 182 2.10 13.27 -6.13
CA LEU A 182 1.68 13.05 -4.76
C LEU A 182 2.39 13.98 -3.78
N MET A 183 3.72 14.10 -3.86
CA MET A 183 4.50 14.99 -3.00
C MET A 183 4.06 16.45 -3.15
N GLN A 184 3.78 16.89 -4.38
CA GLN A 184 3.27 18.22 -4.64
C GLN A 184 1.90 18.45 -3.99
N ALA A 185 1.00 17.47 -4.03
CA ALA A 185 -0.30 17.55 -3.37
C ALA A 185 -0.16 17.55 -1.85
N LEU A 186 0.72 16.71 -1.29
CA LEU A 186 0.97 16.62 0.14
C LEU A 186 1.56 17.92 0.70
N SER A 187 2.53 18.53 0.01
CA SER A 187 3.23 19.74 0.46
C SER A 187 2.35 20.99 0.55
N LYS A 188 1.19 21.01 -0.13
CA LYS A 188 0.22 22.12 -0.04
C LYS A 188 -0.58 22.12 1.27
N ARG A 189 -0.53 21.05 2.04
CA ARG A 189 -1.29 20.89 3.28
C ARG A 189 -0.54 21.54 4.45
N SER A 190 -1.28 22.17 5.33
CA SER A 190 -0.70 22.70 6.58
C SER A 190 -0.15 21.57 7.45
N GLY A 191 1.07 21.72 7.94
CA GLY A 191 1.72 20.77 8.84
C GLY A 191 2.22 19.50 8.16
N ASP A 192 2.34 19.48 6.83
CA ASP A 192 2.92 18.34 6.10
C ASP A 192 4.39 18.11 6.49
N GLN A 193 4.72 16.85 6.79
CA GLN A 193 6.05 16.38 7.15
C GLN A 193 6.46 15.18 6.28
N SER A 194 5.95 15.17 5.05
CA SER A 194 6.22 14.10 4.11
C SER A 194 7.68 14.07 3.68
N GLN A 195 8.23 12.87 3.57
CA GLN A 195 9.59 12.62 3.11
C GLN A 195 9.57 11.89 1.78
N PHE A 196 10.44 12.26 0.86
CA PHE A 196 10.62 11.62 -0.44
C PHE A 196 11.93 10.85 -0.49
N VAL A 197 11.86 9.58 -0.85
CA VAL A 197 13.03 8.70 -0.96
C VAL A 197 13.05 8.03 -2.33
N ALA A 198 14.21 8.11 -3.01
CA ALA A 198 14.47 7.36 -4.22
C ALA A 198 15.25 6.08 -3.89
N MET A 199 14.79 4.94 -4.41
CA MET A 199 15.44 3.65 -4.28
C MET A 199 15.72 3.03 -5.65
N ASN A 200 16.67 2.12 -5.72
CA ASN A 200 16.88 1.32 -6.93
C ASN A 200 15.71 0.34 -7.13
N GLY A 201 15.44 -0.01 -8.39
CA GLY A 201 14.39 -0.96 -8.73
C GLY A 201 13.34 -0.42 -9.69
N ASP A 202 12.29 -1.16 -9.88
CA ASP A 202 11.17 -0.90 -10.77
C ASP A 202 9.83 -0.95 -10.04
N HIS A 203 8.73 -0.74 -10.78
CA HIS A 203 7.36 -0.76 -10.24
C HIS A 203 7.03 -2.03 -9.44
N LEU A 204 7.57 -3.18 -9.84
CA LEU A 204 7.29 -4.47 -9.21
C LEU A 204 8.24 -4.82 -8.06
N THR A 205 9.19 -3.96 -7.73
CA THR A 205 10.17 -4.23 -6.67
C THR A 205 9.54 -4.60 -5.33
N PRO A 206 8.50 -3.92 -4.82
CA PRO A 206 7.85 -4.30 -3.56
C PRO A 206 7.14 -5.65 -3.63
N ALA A 207 6.75 -6.06 -4.84
CA ALA A 207 6.02 -7.29 -5.12
C ALA A 207 6.93 -8.50 -5.40
N SER A 208 8.21 -8.43 -5.11
CA SER A 208 9.13 -9.57 -5.23
C SER A 208 8.78 -10.64 -4.22
N ALA A 209 8.10 -11.66 -4.69
CA ALA A 209 7.33 -12.56 -3.87
C ALA A 209 8.14 -13.65 -3.17
N GLY A 210 9.36 -13.94 -3.58
CA GLY A 210 9.95 -15.24 -3.23
C GLY A 210 9.07 -16.39 -3.71
N LEU A 211 8.31 -16.17 -4.79
CA LEU A 211 7.61 -17.22 -5.51
C LEU A 211 8.67 -18.09 -6.19
N ARG A 212 8.52 -19.41 -6.05
CA ARG A 212 9.42 -20.38 -6.68
C ARG A 212 9.59 -20.02 -8.15
N GLN A 213 10.85 -20.03 -8.62
CA GLN A 213 11.25 -19.99 -10.01
C GLN A 213 10.25 -20.81 -10.83
N GLY A 214 9.49 -20.30 -11.66
CA GLY A 214 8.56 -21.05 -12.49
C GLY A 214 7.20 -20.38 -12.73
N LEU A 215 6.69 -19.59 -11.77
CA LEU A 215 5.44 -18.87 -11.96
C LEU A 215 5.63 -17.38 -12.33
N LEU A 216 6.72 -16.76 -11.88
CA LEU A 216 7.02 -15.34 -12.15
C LEU A 216 8.41 -15.11 -12.76
N GLY A 217 9.18 -16.17 -13.10
CA GLY A 217 10.50 -16.08 -13.71
C GLY A 217 11.63 -15.72 -12.73
N ASP A 218 12.86 -15.60 -13.26
CA ASP A 218 14.09 -15.38 -12.49
C ASP A 218 14.13 -14.07 -11.71
N TRP A 219 13.32 -13.08 -12.07
CA TRP A 219 13.26 -11.79 -11.40
C TRP A 219 12.74 -11.87 -9.95
N ALA A 220 12.00 -12.91 -9.59
CA ALA A 220 11.44 -13.08 -8.24
C ALA A 220 12.52 -13.33 -7.18
N ASP A 221 13.67 -13.86 -7.57
CA ASP A 221 14.79 -14.20 -6.69
C ASP A 221 16.04 -13.33 -6.91
N ASP A 222 15.94 -12.22 -7.63
CA ASP A 222 17.04 -11.29 -7.88
C ASP A 222 17.64 -10.78 -6.54
N PRO A 223 18.95 -11.02 -6.27
CA PRO A 223 19.61 -10.54 -5.05
C PRO A 223 19.61 -9.00 -4.90
N ALA A 224 19.65 -8.26 -6.00
CA ALA A 224 19.59 -6.80 -5.96
C ALA A 224 18.21 -6.35 -5.46
N ARG A 225 17.15 -6.94 -5.97
CA ARG A 225 15.76 -6.72 -5.56
C ARG A 225 15.53 -7.11 -4.09
N ALA A 226 16.12 -8.23 -3.67
CA ALA A 226 16.06 -8.68 -2.27
C ALA A 226 16.69 -7.65 -1.30
N ARG A 227 17.81 -7.02 -1.68
CA ARG A 227 18.43 -5.94 -0.89
C ARG A 227 17.53 -4.72 -0.77
N VAL A 228 16.92 -4.28 -1.86
CA VAL A 228 15.99 -3.15 -1.84
C VAL A 228 14.78 -3.44 -0.96
N ILE A 229 14.22 -4.66 -1.02
CA ILE A 229 13.14 -5.06 -0.10
C ILE A 229 13.64 -5.05 1.35
N GLY A 230 14.88 -5.44 1.62
CA GLY A 230 15.50 -5.32 2.95
C GLY A 230 15.49 -3.87 3.44
N SER A 231 15.89 -2.91 2.60
CA SER A 231 15.83 -1.47 2.93
C SER A 231 14.39 -0.96 3.14
N LEU A 232 13.43 -1.46 2.34
CA LEU A 232 12.00 -1.15 2.56
C LEU A 232 11.51 -1.65 3.92
N ILE A 233 11.86 -2.90 4.28
CA ILE A 233 11.50 -3.49 5.58
C ILE A 233 12.09 -2.67 6.72
N GLU A 234 13.32 -2.17 6.58
CA GLU A 234 13.96 -1.33 7.58
C GLU A 234 13.24 0.01 7.73
N SER A 235 13.06 0.77 6.64
CA SER A 235 12.41 2.07 6.66
C SER A 235 10.97 1.98 7.18
N ILE A 236 10.16 1.07 6.65
CA ILE A 236 8.77 0.89 7.09
C ILE A 236 8.72 0.36 8.53
N GLY A 237 9.64 -0.54 8.89
CA GLY A 237 9.75 -1.09 10.23
C GLY A 237 10.05 -0.02 11.28
N ASN A 238 10.92 0.93 10.98
CA ASN A 238 11.24 2.05 11.86
C ASN A 238 10.02 2.96 12.09
N LEU A 239 9.25 3.27 11.04
CA LEU A 239 7.97 3.98 11.19
C LEU A 239 7.01 3.20 12.11
N GLY A 240 6.89 1.88 11.92
CA GLY A 240 6.00 1.02 12.68
C GLY A 240 6.37 0.85 14.15
N LEU A 241 7.64 1.02 14.48
CA LEU A 241 8.18 0.98 15.85
C LEU A 241 8.29 2.38 16.49
N GLY A 242 8.00 3.45 15.74
CA GLY A 242 8.09 4.82 16.22
C GLY A 242 9.52 5.34 16.41
N LEU A 243 10.51 4.71 15.75
CA LEU A 243 11.94 5.04 15.91
C LEU A 243 12.36 6.31 15.14
N GLU A 244 11.55 6.81 14.21
CA GLU A 244 11.83 8.04 13.42
C GLU A 244 11.23 9.31 14.04
N ARG A 245 10.71 9.27 15.26
CA ARG A 245 10.04 10.40 15.93
C ARG A 245 10.88 11.08 17.01
N GLN A 246 12.21 10.74 17.07
CA GLN A 246 13.13 11.37 18.02
C GLN A 246 13.93 12.47 17.36
#